data_70127e802b71236dab15a02d1c8a99e1
#
_entry.id   70127e802b71236dab15a02d1c8a99e1
#
_cell.length_a   1.000
_cell.length_b   1.000
_cell.length_c   1.000
_cell.angle_alpha   90.00
_cell.angle_beta   90.00
_cell.angle_gamma   90.00
#
_symmetry.space_group_name_H-M   'P 1'
#
loop_
_entity.id
_entity.type
_entity.pdbx_description
1 polymer ?
#
loop_
_entity_poly.entity_id
_entity_poly.type
_entity_poly.pdbx_seq_one_letter_code
_entity_poly.pdbx_strand_id
1 'polypeptide(L)'
;FGVLLNFHYSDFWADPGKQIKPKAWADYGVKELEQAVYDYTLESMQTFLDAGVNITMVQVGNEISQGMMDVMRDENNSELSVWSDQAKSKVIDSYINEGTKAVREYAPNALIALHLNTLYTGIYKDAMDAWERDNVDYDVFGASCYAFWVGDNVVNDIKRAGNYVASRGKLFTILETSWFNSTEDA
;
A
#
# COMPACT_ATOMS: atom_id res chain seq x y z
N PHE A 1 -17.55 -14.82 -7.02
CA PHE A 1 -16.30 -14.11 -7.26
C PHE A 1 -15.76 -13.58 -5.93
N GLY A 2 -14.43 -13.55 -5.76
CA GLY A 2 -13.77 -12.85 -4.67
C GLY A 2 -13.54 -11.38 -5.05
N VAL A 3 -13.60 -10.49 -4.07
CA VAL A 3 -13.34 -9.06 -4.24
C VAL A 3 -12.06 -8.68 -3.52
N LEU A 4 -11.22 -7.88 -4.19
CA LEU A 4 -10.15 -7.12 -3.57
C LEU A 4 -10.72 -5.73 -3.26
N LEU A 5 -10.75 -5.36 -1.98
CA LEU A 5 -11.13 -4.03 -1.53
C LEU A 5 -9.87 -3.19 -1.31
N ASN A 6 -9.79 -2.01 -1.95
CA ASN A 6 -8.63 -1.13 -1.87
C ASN A 6 -8.99 0.15 -1.09
N PHE A 7 -8.25 0.42 0.00
CA PHE A 7 -8.37 1.63 0.80
C PHE A 7 -7.28 2.63 0.43
N HIS A 8 -7.68 3.82 -0.05
CA HIS A 8 -6.75 4.91 -0.38
C HIS A 8 -6.46 5.84 0.79
N TYR A 9 -7.36 5.93 1.79
CA TYR A 9 -7.31 6.87 2.92
C TYR A 9 -7.08 8.31 2.49
N SER A 10 -7.78 8.72 1.43
CA SER A 10 -7.73 10.04 0.81
C SER A 10 -9.07 10.35 0.17
N ASP A 11 -9.42 11.64 0.05
CA ASP A 11 -10.59 12.08 -0.73
C ASP A 11 -10.36 11.97 -2.25
N PHE A 12 -9.14 11.65 -2.65
CA PHE A 12 -8.72 11.55 -4.04
C PHE A 12 -8.07 10.21 -4.31
N TRP A 13 -7.76 9.93 -5.56
CA TRP A 13 -6.82 8.89 -5.91
C TRP A 13 -5.49 9.16 -5.22
N ALA A 14 -5.15 8.33 -4.26
CA ALA A 14 -3.82 8.32 -3.71
C ALA A 14 -2.87 7.72 -4.74
N ASP A 15 -1.85 8.47 -5.11
CA ASP A 15 -0.75 8.04 -5.98
C ASP A 15 0.57 8.43 -5.29
N PRO A 16 1.74 8.02 -5.82
CA PRO A 16 3.02 8.30 -5.15
C PRO A 16 3.29 9.78 -4.88
N GLY A 17 2.70 10.68 -5.67
CA GLY A 17 2.84 12.14 -5.51
C GLY A 17 1.70 12.81 -4.73
N LYS A 18 0.64 12.05 -4.40
CA LYS A 18 -0.58 12.58 -3.79
C LYS A 18 -1.09 11.68 -2.67
N GLN A 19 -0.35 11.62 -1.59
CA GLN A 19 -0.71 10.87 -0.39
C GLN A 19 -1.32 11.79 0.67
N ILE A 20 -2.37 12.52 0.27
CA ILE A 20 -3.01 13.55 1.08
C ILE A 20 -4.09 12.91 1.96
N LYS A 21 -4.06 13.17 3.27
CA LYS A 21 -5.10 12.71 4.18
C LYS A 21 -6.47 13.34 3.86
N PRO A 22 -7.60 12.68 4.20
CA PRO A 22 -8.94 13.22 3.99
C PRO A 22 -9.13 14.59 4.68
N LYS A 23 -9.91 15.47 4.05
CA LYS A 23 -10.25 16.78 4.63
C LYS A 23 -10.93 16.66 5.99
N ALA A 24 -11.74 15.63 6.18
CA ALA A 24 -12.39 15.36 7.47
C ALA A 24 -11.38 15.12 8.61
N TRP A 25 -10.14 14.73 8.28
CA TRP A 25 -9.06 14.42 9.22
C TRP A 25 -7.95 15.49 9.22
N ALA A 26 -8.19 16.65 8.60
CA ALA A 26 -7.18 17.69 8.39
C ALA A 26 -6.47 18.13 9.68
N ASP A 27 -7.23 18.26 10.78
CA ASP A 27 -6.74 18.73 12.07
C ASP A 27 -6.28 17.58 13.00
N TYR A 28 -6.34 16.32 12.52
CA TYR A 28 -5.97 15.15 13.33
C TYR A 28 -4.46 15.02 13.46
N GLY A 29 -4.00 14.78 14.69
CA GLY A 29 -2.66 14.31 14.98
C GLY A 29 -2.52 12.80 14.75
N VAL A 30 -1.31 12.26 14.95
CA VAL A 30 -0.99 10.85 14.67
C VAL A 30 -1.96 9.87 15.35
N LYS A 31 -2.25 10.06 16.64
CA LYS A 31 -3.13 9.14 17.38
C LYS A 31 -4.59 9.20 16.93
N GLU A 32 -5.04 10.36 16.52
CA GLU A 32 -6.39 10.55 15.98
C GLU A 32 -6.48 9.93 14.58
N LEU A 33 -5.43 10.04 13.78
CA LEU A 33 -5.35 9.38 12.46
C LEU A 33 -5.30 7.85 12.59
N GLU A 34 -4.55 7.30 13.53
CA GLU A 34 -4.55 5.86 13.84
C GLU A 34 -5.99 5.38 14.10
N GLN A 35 -6.72 6.08 14.98
CA GLN A 35 -8.10 5.71 15.29
C GLN A 35 -9.03 5.90 14.08
N ALA A 36 -8.88 6.98 13.31
CA ALA A 36 -9.69 7.24 12.13
C ALA A 36 -9.48 6.19 11.02
N VAL A 37 -8.26 5.72 10.82
CA VAL A 37 -7.97 4.61 9.89
C VAL A 37 -8.65 3.33 10.34
N TYR A 38 -8.55 3.00 11.63
CA TYR A 38 -9.21 1.82 12.17
C TYR A 38 -10.73 1.91 11.98
N ASP A 39 -11.36 3.00 12.44
CA ASP A 39 -12.81 3.17 12.41
C ASP A 39 -13.35 3.15 10.98
N TYR A 40 -12.71 3.87 10.06
CA TYR A 40 -13.11 3.92 8.67
C TYR A 40 -13.01 2.56 7.97
N THR A 41 -11.91 1.84 8.23
CA THR A 41 -11.71 0.49 7.68
C THR A 41 -12.77 -0.46 8.22
N LEU A 42 -13.00 -0.43 9.52
CA LEU A 42 -14.00 -1.25 10.21
C LEU A 42 -15.40 -1.03 9.65
N GLU A 43 -15.87 0.22 9.61
CA GLU A 43 -17.20 0.59 9.12
C GLU A 43 -17.39 0.19 7.64
N SER A 44 -16.36 0.43 6.83
CA SER A 44 -16.39 0.03 5.42
C SER A 44 -16.47 -1.48 5.25
N MET A 45 -15.61 -2.23 5.96
CA MET A 45 -15.62 -3.70 5.94
C MET A 45 -16.97 -4.26 6.36
N GLN A 46 -17.53 -3.75 7.46
CA GLN A 46 -18.84 -4.16 7.95
C GLN A 46 -19.92 -3.90 6.91
N THR A 47 -19.94 -2.71 6.31
CA THR A 47 -20.92 -2.34 5.28
C THR A 47 -20.91 -3.29 4.09
N PHE A 48 -19.73 -3.64 3.58
CA PHE A 48 -19.61 -4.55 2.44
C PHE A 48 -19.96 -5.98 2.80
N LEU A 49 -19.55 -6.47 3.96
CA LEU A 49 -19.85 -7.83 4.41
C LEU A 49 -21.34 -8.00 4.69
N ASP A 50 -22.01 -7.02 5.30
CA ASP A 50 -23.46 -7.02 5.54
C ASP A 50 -24.26 -7.00 4.22
N ALA A 51 -23.70 -6.36 3.18
CA ALA A 51 -24.24 -6.40 1.82
C ALA A 51 -23.95 -7.73 1.09
N GLY A 52 -23.29 -8.70 1.71
CA GLY A 52 -22.97 -10.00 1.13
C GLY A 52 -21.80 -10.02 0.16
N VAL A 53 -20.94 -9.01 0.20
CA VAL A 53 -19.73 -8.96 -0.64
C VAL A 53 -18.71 -9.99 -0.12
N ASN A 54 -18.24 -10.87 -1.01
CA ASN A 54 -17.21 -11.86 -0.69
C ASN A 54 -15.81 -11.22 -0.77
N ILE A 55 -15.36 -10.57 0.30
CA ILE A 55 -14.04 -9.96 0.38
C ILE A 55 -13.00 -11.05 0.62
N THR A 56 -12.09 -11.24 -0.33
CA THR A 56 -11.01 -12.24 -0.26
C THR A 56 -9.63 -11.61 -0.06
N MET A 57 -9.49 -10.33 -0.38
CA MET A 57 -8.27 -9.57 -0.17
C MET A 57 -8.61 -8.11 0.16
N VAL A 58 -7.82 -7.49 1.00
CA VAL A 58 -7.92 -6.07 1.33
C VAL A 58 -6.55 -5.42 1.14
N GLN A 59 -6.52 -4.36 0.38
CA GLN A 59 -5.33 -3.53 0.21
C GLN A 59 -5.41 -2.32 1.16
N VAL A 60 -4.43 -2.20 2.04
CA VAL A 60 -4.31 -1.12 3.02
C VAL A 60 -3.31 -0.10 2.52
N GLY A 61 -3.81 1.03 2.02
CA GLY A 61 -3.02 2.05 1.32
C GLY A 61 -2.81 1.75 -0.16
N ASN A 62 -2.74 2.79 -0.98
CA ASN A 62 -2.51 2.68 -2.42
C ASN A 62 -1.22 3.38 -2.81
N GLU A 63 -0.31 2.64 -3.49
CA GLU A 63 0.96 3.16 -4.03
C GLU A 63 1.79 3.96 -3.00
N ILE A 64 1.92 3.44 -1.80
CA ILE A 64 2.52 4.13 -0.64
C ILE A 64 4.06 4.23 -0.68
N SER A 65 4.69 4.10 -1.85
CA SER A 65 6.15 4.13 -2.00
C SER A 65 6.81 5.38 -1.46
N GLN A 66 6.15 6.53 -1.58
CA GLN A 66 6.68 7.84 -1.18
C GLN A 66 6.12 8.34 0.15
N GLY A 67 5.17 7.60 0.74
CA GLY A 67 4.53 7.96 1.99
C GLY A 67 3.04 7.62 2.03
N MET A 68 2.36 8.11 3.07
CA MET A 68 0.92 7.92 3.29
C MET A 68 0.37 9.05 4.18
N MET A 69 -0.81 9.56 3.86
CA MET A 69 -1.55 10.55 4.66
C MET A 69 -0.68 11.71 5.16
N ASP A 70 -0.11 12.47 4.23
CA ASP A 70 0.80 13.61 4.44
C ASP A 70 2.17 13.27 5.04
N VAL A 71 2.42 12.05 5.49
CA VAL A 71 3.75 11.60 5.90
C VAL A 71 4.53 11.18 4.67
N MET A 72 5.28 12.11 4.10
CA MET A 72 5.94 11.95 2.81
C MET A 72 7.46 11.94 2.92
N ARG A 73 8.11 11.38 1.89
CA ARG A 73 9.55 11.53 1.68
C ARG A 73 9.94 13.01 1.71
N ASP A 74 11.13 13.30 2.21
CA ASP A 74 11.68 14.64 2.13
C ASP A 74 12.14 14.94 0.69
N GLU A 75 11.51 15.95 0.07
CA GLU A 75 11.85 16.37 -1.30
C GLU A 75 13.27 16.93 -1.43
N ASN A 76 13.81 17.48 -0.32
CA ASN A 76 15.17 18.00 -0.27
C ASN A 76 16.22 16.91 -0.06
N ASN A 77 15.81 15.68 0.24
CA ASN A 77 16.71 14.53 0.42
C ASN A 77 16.21 13.35 -0.42
N SER A 78 16.45 13.43 -1.72
CA SER A 78 16.00 12.42 -2.67
C SER A 78 16.74 11.08 -2.59
N GLU A 79 17.83 11.01 -1.82
CA GLU A 79 18.60 9.77 -1.64
C GLU A 79 17.97 8.83 -0.60
N LEU A 80 17.17 9.36 0.32
CA LEU A 80 16.50 8.58 1.35
C LEU A 80 15.05 8.29 0.97
N SER A 81 14.67 7.01 1.03
CA SER A 81 13.27 6.64 0.95
C SER A 81 12.55 7.01 2.27
N VAL A 82 11.25 7.23 2.23
CA VAL A 82 10.45 7.45 3.44
C VAL A 82 10.57 6.25 4.41
N TRP A 83 10.80 5.07 3.87
CA TRP A 83 10.91 3.81 4.61
C TRP A 83 12.25 3.65 5.34
N SER A 84 13.33 4.26 4.84
CA SER A 84 14.63 4.34 5.52
C SER A 84 14.67 5.44 6.59
N ASP A 85 13.76 6.41 6.55
CA ASP A 85 13.53 7.37 7.64
C ASP A 85 12.68 6.71 8.74
N GLN A 86 13.34 6.25 9.80
CA GLN A 86 12.67 5.52 10.88
C GLN A 86 11.58 6.33 11.60
N ALA A 87 11.70 7.64 11.68
CA ALA A 87 10.69 8.47 12.34
C ALA A 87 9.40 8.53 11.50
N LYS A 88 9.54 8.66 10.18
CA LYS A 88 8.41 8.69 9.25
C LYS A 88 7.81 7.31 9.04
N SER A 89 8.63 6.30 8.78
CA SER A 89 8.14 4.94 8.55
C SER A 89 7.37 4.40 9.75
N LYS A 90 7.79 4.64 10.99
CA LYS A 90 7.02 4.25 12.18
C LYS A 90 5.62 4.87 12.25
N VAL A 91 5.48 6.10 11.82
CA VAL A 91 4.15 6.75 11.78
C VAL A 91 3.28 6.10 10.71
N ILE A 92 3.82 5.87 9.51
CA ILE A 92 3.09 5.20 8.43
C ILE A 92 2.72 3.77 8.84
N ASP A 93 3.66 3.04 9.42
CA ASP A 93 3.45 1.66 9.89
C ASP A 93 2.39 1.57 10.98
N SER A 94 2.28 2.61 11.84
CA SER A 94 1.19 2.67 12.83
C SER A 94 -0.18 2.84 12.19
N TYR A 95 -0.31 3.62 11.14
CA TYR A 95 -1.56 3.74 10.37
C TYR A 95 -1.92 2.43 9.66
N ILE A 96 -0.94 1.79 9.02
CA ILE A 96 -1.13 0.49 8.38
C ILE A 96 -1.59 -0.55 9.41
N ASN A 97 -0.95 -0.62 10.57
CA ASN A 97 -1.29 -1.58 11.61
C ASN A 97 -2.73 -1.41 12.12
N GLU A 98 -3.24 -0.20 12.24
CA GLU A 98 -4.64 0.01 12.63
C GLU A 98 -5.61 -0.40 11.51
N GLY A 99 -5.29 -0.13 10.24
CA GLY A 99 -6.06 -0.63 9.11
C GLY A 99 -6.08 -2.16 9.04
N THR A 100 -4.93 -2.80 9.15
CA THR A 100 -4.82 -4.27 9.10
C THR A 100 -5.53 -4.94 10.28
N LYS A 101 -5.45 -4.36 11.46
CA LYS A 101 -6.17 -4.82 12.65
C LYS A 101 -7.68 -4.82 12.43
N ALA A 102 -8.25 -3.76 11.85
CA ALA A 102 -9.67 -3.72 11.52
C ALA A 102 -10.03 -4.81 10.50
N VAL A 103 -9.20 -5.06 9.49
CA VAL A 103 -9.41 -6.15 8.52
C VAL A 103 -9.40 -7.51 9.21
N ARG A 104 -8.40 -7.79 10.06
CA ARG A 104 -8.30 -9.09 10.77
C ARG A 104 -9.49 -9.34 11.68
N GLU A 105 -10.07 -8.30 12.26
CA GLU A 105 -11.23 -8.43 13.13
C GLU A 105 -12.49 -8.87 12.40
N TYR A 106 -12.74 -8.32 11.20
CA TYR A 106 -13.98 -8.56 10.45
C TYR A 106 -13.84 -9.58 9.32
N ALA A 107 -12.68 -9.71 8.74
CA ALA A 107 -12.40 -10.68 7.67
C ALA A 107 -11.08 -11.42 7.93
N PRO A 108 -10.97 -12.23 9.01
CA PRO A 108 -9.72 -12.85 9.43
C PRO A 108 -9.08 -13.77 8.37
N ASN A 109 -9.88 -14.24 7.42
CA ASN A 109 -9.42 -15.10 6.32
C ASN A 109 -9.08 -14.33 5.04
N ALA A 110 -9.35 -13.02 4.97
CA ALA A 110 -8.95 -12.20 3.83
C ALA A 110 -7.43 -11.97 3.84
N LEU A 111 -6.81 -12.04 2.67
CA LEU A 111 -5.42 -11.65 2.54
C LEU A 111 -5.29 -10.14 2.67
N ILE A 112 -4.24 -9.67 3.34
CA ILE A 112 -3.91 -8.26 3.44
C ILE A 112 -2.75 -7.95 2.50
N ALA A 113 -2.95 -6.98 1.60
CA ALA A 113 -1.95 -6.51 0.67
C ALA A 113 -1.47 -5.10 1.04
N LEU A 114 -0.16 -4.87 0.91
CA LEU A 114 0.46 -3.55 0.91
C LEU A 114 0.99 -3.26 -0.48
N HIS A 115 0.77 -2.04 -0.98
CA HIS A 115 0.96 -1.69 -2.38
C HIS A 115 1.99 -0.59 -2.61
N LEU A 116 3.03 -0.92 -3.36
CA LEU A 116 4.04 0.04 -3.84
C LEU A 116 3.96 0.22 -5.36
N ASN A 117 4.26 1.43 -5.84
CA ASN A 117 4.17 1.75 -7.26
C ASN A 117 5.37 1.32 -8.11
N THR A 118 6.44 0.80 -7.51
CA THR A 118 7.68 0.57 -8.25
C THR A 118 8.47 -0.65 -7.77
N LEU A 119 9.08 -1.36 -8.72
CA LEU A 119 9.95 -2.51 -8.50
C LEU A 119 11.40 -2.27 -8.96
N TYR A 120 11.68 -1.21 -9.71
CA TYR A 120 13.01 -0.97 -10.29
C TYR A 120 13.95 -0.21 -9.35
N THR A 121 13.44 0.44 -8.31
CA THR A 121 14.22 1.07 -7.25
C THR A 121 14.40 0.11 -6.07
N GLY A 122 15.25 0.44 -5.11
CA GLY A 122 15.42 -0.34 -3.87
C GLY A 122 14.32 -0.11 -2.83
N ILE A 123 13.38 0.79 -3.06
CA ILE A 123 12.37 1.24 -2.09
C ILE A 123 11.57 0.08 -1.48
N TYR A 124 11.24 -0.94 -2.28
CA TYR A 124 10.50 -2.11 -1.78
C TYR A 124 11.25 -2.89 -0.71
N LYS A 125 12.59 -2.87 -0.73
CA LYS A 125 13.40 -3.51 0.32
C LYS A 125 13.35 -2.71 1.60
N ASP A 126 13.55 -1.39 1.51
CA ASP A 126 13.47 -0.49 2.66
C ASP A 126 12.09 -0.58 3.33
N ALA A 127 11.01 -0.63 2.51
CA ALA A 127 9.65 -0.78 2.99
C ALA A 127 9.45 -2.10 3.75
N MET A 128 9.86 -3.22 3.15
CA MET A 128 9.72 -4.53 3.80
C MET A 128 10.56 -4.64 5.08
N ASP A 129 11.74 -4.02 5.11
CA ASP A 129 12.58 -3.96 6.32
C ASP A 129 11.93 -3.11 7.42
N ALA A 130 11.26 -1.99 7.05
CA ALA A 130 10.50 -1.17 7.98
C ALA A 130 9.28 -1.93 8.53
N TRP A 131 8.48 -2.56 7.66
CA TRP A 131 7.31 -3.34 8.03
C TRP A 131 7.65 -4.52 8.95
N GLU A 132 8.77 -5.21 8.70
CA GLU A 132 9.25 -6.28 9.58
C GLU A 132 9.69 -5.75 10.94
N ARG A 133 10.46 -4.66 10.96
CA ARG A 133 10.92 -3.99 12.20
C ARG A 133 9.76 -3.57 13.09
N ASP A 134 8.70 -3.03 12.49
CA ASP A 134 7.56 -2.45 13.20
C ASP A 134 6.37 -3.43 13.32
N ASN A 135 6.60 -4.71 12.98
CA ASN A 135 5.63 -5.81 13.07
C ASN A 135 4.34 -5.55 12.31
N VAL A 136 4.44 -5.02 11.10
CA VAL A 136 3.26 -4.80 10.24
C VAL A 136 2.69 -6.14 9.79
N ASP A 137 1.39 -6.33 10.06
CA ASP A 137 0.68 -7.55 9.68
C ASP A 137 0.16 -7.46 8.24
N TYR A 138 0.80 -8.21 7.34
CA TYR A 138 0.36 -8.33 5.95
C TYR A 138 0.75 -9.69 5.36
N ASP A 139 0.09 -10.10 4.28
CA ASP A 139 0.30 -11.38 3.60
C ASP A 139 0.95 -11.19 2.23
N VAL A 140 0.57 -10.13 1.52
CA VAL A 140 0.85 -9.92 0.10
C VAL A 140 1.60 -8.61 -0.10
N PHE A 141 2.73 -8.70 -0.78
CA PHE A 141 3.38 -7.52 -1.37
C PHE A 141 2.77 -7.28 -2.76
N GLY A 142 2.12 -6.17 -2.94
CA GLY A 142 1.52 -5.74 -4.19
C GLY A 142 2.35 -4.65 -4.88
N ALA A 143 2.36 -4.68 -6.21
CA ALA A 143 3.08 -3.67 -6.99
C ALA A 143 2.28 -3.18 -8.20
N SER A 144 2.46 -1.91 -8.55
CA SER A 144 2.14 -1.42 -9.89
C SER A 144 3.28 -1.78 -10.84
N CYS A 145 2.94 -2.25 -12.03
CA CYS A 145 3.92 -2.60 -13.05
C CYS A 145 3.41 -2.21 -14.43
N TYR A 146 3.73 -1.01 -14.84
CA TYR A 146 3.37 -0.48 -16.16
C TYR A 146 4.56 -0.63 -17.11
N ALA A 147 4.52 -1.68 -17.95
CA ALA A 147 5.63 -2.04 -18.81
C ALA A 147 6.07 -0.91 -19.78
N PHE A 148 5.14 -0.05 -20.21
CA PHE A 148 5.46 1.11 -21.06
C PHE A 148 6.27 2.20 -20.33
N TRP A 149 6.23 2.27 -18.99
CA TRP A 149 7.09 3.17 -18.21
C TRP A 149 8.46 2.57 -17.91
N VAL A 150 8.49 1.24 -17.67
CA VAL A 150 9.69 0.53 -17.17
C VAL A 150 10.57 0.03 -18.33
N GLY A 151 9.96 -0.23 -19.51
CA GLY A 151 10.64 -0.74 -20.69
C GLY A 151 11.03 -2.22 -20.57
N ASP A 152 12.07 -2.62 -21.32
CA ASP A 152 12.45 -4.04 -21.52
C ASP A 152 12.89 -4.78 -20.24
N ASN A 153 13.21 -4.08 -19.17
CA ASN A 153 13.65 -4.69 -17.91
C ASN A 153 12.50 -5.16 -17.01
N VAL A 154 11.25 -4.87 -17.36
CA VAL A 154 10.07 -5.14 -16.53
C VAL A 154 10.02 -6.56 -15.99
N VAL A 155 10.29 -7.58 -16.83
CA VAL A 155 10.24 -8.99 -16.44
C VAL A 155 11.35 -9.33 -15.43
N ASN A 156 12.52 -8.75 -15.60
CA ASN A 156 13.64 -8.96 -14.67
C ASN A 156 13.37 -8.28 -13.32
N ASP A 157 12.75 -7.10 -13.33
CA ASP A 157 12.38 -6.39 -12.11
C ASP A 157 11.31 -7.16 -11.34
N ILE A 158 10.28 -7.68 -12.02
CA ILE A 158 9.25 -8.55 -11.43
C ILE A 158 9.89 -9.80 -10.82
N LYS A 159 10.76 -10.49 -11.54
CA LYS A 159 11.44 -11.70 -11.04
C LYS A 159 12.31 -11.39 -9.82
N ARG A 160 13.07 -10.30 -9.86
CA ARG A 160 13.96 -9.89 -8.77
C ARG A 160 13.15 -9.55 -7.52
N ALA A 161 12.10 -8.74 -7.65
CA ALA A 161 11.24 -8.36 -6.53
C ALA A 161 10.46 -9.57 -6.00
N GLY A 162 9.85 -10.38 -6.87
CA GLY A 162 9.12 -11.57 -6.47
C GLY A 162 9.98 -12.59 -5.71
N ASN A 163 11.22 -12.83 -6.15
CA ASN A 163 12.16 -13.69 -5.43
C ASN A 163 12.53 -13.11 -4.05
N TYR A 164 12.73 -11.79 -3.95
CA TYR A 164 13.02 -11.13 -2.68
C TYR A 164 11.82 -11.24 -1.72
N VAL A 165 10.61 -10.93 -2.19
CA VAL A 165 9.38 -11.03 -1.40
C VAL A 165 9.16 -12.47 -0.91
N ALA A 166 9.33 -13.46 -1.79
CA ALA A 166 9.20 -14.87 -1.44
C ALA A 166 10.24 -15.32 -0.40
N SER A 167 11.47 -14.80 -0.48
CA SER A 167 12.52 -15.08 0.53
C SER A 167 12.19 -14.55 1.92
N ARG A 168 11.26 -13.57 2.01
CA ARG A 168 10.73 -13.01 3.27
C ARG A 168 9.43 -13.71 3.71
N GLY A 169 9.04 -14.81 3.04
CA GLY A 169 7.84 -15.58 3.38
C GLY A 169 6.52 -14.90 3.04
N LYS A 170 6.53 -13.90 2.13
CA LYS A 170 5.33 -13.17 1.70
C LYS A 170 4.93 -13.56 0.28
N LEU A 171 3.64 -13.38 -0.03
CA LEU A 171 3.13 -13.53 -1.40
C LEU A 171 3.45 -12.26 -2.21
N PHE A 172 3.60 -12.42 -3.52
CA PHE A 172 3.84 -11.32 -4.45
C PHE A 172 2.77 -11.29 -5.53
N THR A 173 2.27 -10.09 -5.85
CA THR A 173 1.33 -9.90 -6.95
C THR A 173 1.51 -8.55 -7.63
N ILE A 174 1.11 -8.47 -8.89
CA ILE A 174 0.92 -7.19 -9.59
C ILE A 174 -0.54 -6.79 -9.38
N LEU A 175 -0.75 -5.68 -8.68
CA LEU A 175 -2.08 -5.13 -8.38
C LEU A 175 -2.57 -4.18 -9.47
N GLU A 176 -1.64 -3.47 -10.10
CA GLU A 176 -1.96 -2.55 -11.18
C GLU A 176 -1.03 -2.74 -12.36
N THR A 177 -1.61 -2.79 -13.54
CA THR A 177 -0.89 -2.79 -14.81
C THR A 177 -1.82 -2.32 -15.93
N SER A 178 -1.25 -1.74 -16.97
CA SER A 178 -1.96 -1.46 -18.21
C SER A 178 -1.00 -1.43 -19.39
N TRP A 179 -1.58 -1.41 -20.58
CA TRP A 179 -0.88 -1.21 -21.82
C TRP A 179 -1.73 -0.32 -22.74
N PHE A 180 -1.11 0.33 -23.68
CA PHE A 180 -1.83 1.09 -24.69
C PHE A 180 -2.73 0.18 -25.52
N ASN A 181 -3.92 0.63 -25.86
CA ASN A 181 -4.88 -0.11 -26.66
C ASN A 181 -4.68 0.05 -28.16
N SER A 182 -3.86 1.03 -28.56
CA SER A 182 -3.48 1.29 -29.96
C SER A 182 -2.06 1.82 -30.07
N THR A 183 -1.49 1.76 -31.27
CA THR A 183 -0.16 2.37 -31.57
C THR A 183 -0.19 3.89 -31.61
N GLU A 184 -1.37 4.51 -31.60
CA GLU A 184 -1.53 5.96 -31.57
C GLU A 184 -1.41 6.52 -30.15
N ASP A 185 -1.56 5.65 -29.15
CA ASP A 185 -1.47 6.00 -27.72
C ASP A 185 -0.05 5.79 -27.12
N ALA A 186 0.88 5.30 -27.94
CA ALA A 186 2.24 4.91 -27.51
C ALA A 186 3.30 5.98 -27.78
#